data_9c1844f5d86cdba09a2f4ebfb31a47ac
#
_entry.id   9c1844f5d86cdba09a2f4ebfb31a47ac
#
_cell.length_a   1.000
_cell.length_b   1.000
_cell.length_c   1.000
_cell.angle_alpha   90.00
_cell.angle_beta   90.00
_cell.angle_gamma   90.00
#
_symmetry.space_group_name_H-M   'P 1'
#
loop_
_entity.id
_entity.type
_entity.pdbx_description
1 polymer ?
#
loop_
_entity_poly.entity_id
_entity_poly.type
_entity_poly.pdbx_seq_one_letter_code
_entity_poly.pdbx_strand_id
1 'polypeptide(L)'
;MKKLMTVFGIILTALSLLLTVGVKTVFSACDHKTEAGMWMSCHWAEQAVFAIGIALCCASVMTVIIRNGKVRAGLALGIIPTAAAAMLIPNVLINLCMKTDMRCHSVMRPAVMLICAAIIVCAGISAFTGLRAKEKA
;
A
#
# COMPACT_ATOMS: atom_id res chain seq x y z
N MET A 1 -23.02 10.17 -5.91
CA MET A 1 -21.61 10.15 -6.29
C MET A 1 -20.65 10.67 -5.21
N LYS A 2 -20.92 11.81 -4.59
CA LYS A 2 -20.05 12.33 -3.51
C LYS A 2 -19.90 11.34 -2.33
N LYS A 3 -20.98 10.69 -1.92
CA LYS A 3 -20.97 9.67 -0.85
C LYS A 3 -20.09 8.46 -1.23
N LEU A 4 -20.20 7.99 -2.46
CA LEU A 4 -19.41 6.86 -2.96
C LEU A 4 -17.91 7.17 -2.95
N MET A 5 -17.51 8.35 -3.41
CA MET A 5 -16.12 8.79 -3.38
C MET A 5 -15.56 8.89 -1.96
N THR A 6 -16.38 9.31 -1.00
CA THR A 6 -15.96 9.38 0.42
C THR A 6 -15.81 7.98 1.00
N VAL A 7 -16.72 7.06 0.69
CA VAL A 7 -16.61 5.65 1.11
C VAL A 7 -15.34 5.00 0.59
N PHE A 8 -15.02 5.17 -0.70
CA PHE A 8 -13.78 4.65 -1.26
C PHE A 8 -12.53 5.29 -0.65
N GLY A 9 -12.58 6.58 -0.33
CA GLY A 9 -11.50 7.26 0.40
C GLY A 9 -11.27 6.66 1.79
N ILE A 10 -12.33 6.37 2.52
CA ILE A 10 -12.25 5.72 3.84
C ILE A 10 -11.69 4.29 3.72
N ILE A 11 -12.14 3.53 2.73
CA ILE A 11 -11.62 2.17 2.46
C ILE A 11 -10.13 2.22 2.13
N LEU A 12 -9.71 3.16 1.28
CA LEU A 12 -8.28 3.35 0.95
C LEU A 12 -7.46 3.68 2.19
N THR A 13 -7.96 4.55 3.06
CA THR A 13 -7.28 4.90 4.31
C THR A 13 -7.18 3.68 5.24
N ALA A 14 -8.25 2.90 5.37
CA ALA A 14 -8.25 1.69 6.17
C ALA A 14 -7.26 0.64 5.64
N LEU A 15 -7.23 0.41 4.33
CA LEU A 15 -6.29 -0.53 3.69
C LEU A 15 -4.83 -0.06 3.84
N SER A 16 -4.56 1.21 3.66
CA SER A 16 -3.22 1.79 3.84
C SER A 16 -2.74 1.68 5.28
N LEU A 17 -3.64 1.92 6.24
CA LEU A 17 -3.35 1.76 7.66
C LEU A 17 -3.10 0.29 8.00
N LEU A 18 -3.92 -0.62 7.48
CA LEU A 18 -3.74 -2.07 7.64
C LEU A 18 -2.37 -2.52 7.09
N LEU A 19 -1.96 -2.03 5.93
CA LEU A 19 -0.64 -2.30 5.36
C LEU A 19 0.47 -1.81 6.29
N THR A 20 0.39 -0.56 6.74
CA THR A 20 1.43 0.08 7.55
C THR A 20 1.61 -0.60 8.91
N VAL A 21 0.51 -0.81 9.62
CA VAL A 21 0.53 -1.47 10.93
C VAL A 21 0.77 -2.97 10.79
N GLY A 22 0.15 -3.60 9.82
CA GLY A 22 0.25 -5.04 9.58
C GLY A 22 1.66 -5.49 9.28
N VAL A 23 2.42 -4.72 8.50
CA VAL A 23 3.82 -5.02 8.19
C VAL A 23 4.70 -5.02 9.46
N LYS A 24 4.36 -4.23 10.46
CA LYS A 24 5.11 -4.18 11.73
C LYS A 24 4.63 -5.18 12.78
N THR A 25 3.41 -5.64 12.70
CA THR A 25 2.80 -6.47 13.75
C THR A 25 2.46 -7.88 13.28
N VAL A 26 1.63 -8.00 12.24
CA VAL A 26 1.08 -9.28 11.78
C VAL A 26 1.94 -9.92 10.69
N PHE A 27 2.42 -9.12 9.76
CA PHE A 27 3.20 -9.54 8.60
C PHE A 27 4.68 -9.19 8.71
N SER A 28 5.18 -9.00 9.95
CA SER A 28 6.56 -8.62 10.20
C SER A 28 7.55 -9.60 9.56
N ALA A 29 8.63 -9.07 9.04
CA ALA A 29 9.73 -9.85 8.53
C ALA A 29 10.47 -10.60 9.66
N CYS A 30 11.32 -11.54 9.29
CA CYS A 30 12.15 -12.26 10.25
C CYS A 30 13.12 -11.31 10.95
N ASP A 31 13.08 -11.30 12.27
CA ASP A 31 13.88 -10.39 13.13
C ASP A 31 15.25 -11.01 13.49
N HIS A 32 15.82 -11.76 12.55
CA HIS A 32 17.10 -12.45 12.74
C HIS A 32 18.23 -11.64 12.10
N LYS A 33 19.29 -11.44 12.88
CA LYS A 33 20.58 -10.95 12.36
C LYS A 33 21.36 -12.11 11.77
N THR A 34 22.12 -11.86 10.69
CA THR A 34 23.09 -12.83 10.20
C THR A 34 24.22 -13.01 11.21
N GLU A 35 24.96 -14.13 11.14
CA GLU A 35 26.12 -14.40 12.00
C GLU A 35 27.17 -13.27 11.96
N ALA A 36 27.20 -12.50 10.86
CA ALA A 36 28.05 -11.32 10.69
C ALA A 36 27.50 -10.04 11.36
N GLY A 37 26.37 -10.11 12.08
CA GLY A 37 25.74 -8.97 12.77
C GLY A 37 24.99 -8.01 11.85
N MET A 38 24.83 -8.34 10.56
CA MET A 38 24.08 -7.52 9.59
C MET A 38 22.61 -7.94 9.55
N TRP A 39 21.71 -6.96 9.31
CA TRP A 39 20.28 -7.22 9.14
C TRP A 39 20.02 -7.96 7.82
N MET A 40 19.13 -8.95 7.84
CA MET A 40 18.71 -9.66 6.63
C MET A 40 17.95 -8.73 5.67
N SER A 41 17.99 -9.07 4.38
CA SER A 41 17.29 -8.34 3.31
C SER A 41 15.80 -8.14 3.61
N CYS A 42 15.17 -9.09 4.29
CA CYS A 42 13.76 -9.01 4.71
C CYS A 42 13.47 -7.83 5.63
N HIS A 43 14.42 -7.49 6.52
CA HIS A 43 14.27 -6.32 7.40
C HIS A 43 14.22 -5.01 6.60
N TRP A 44 15.08 -4.87 5.61
CA TRP A 44 15.08 -3.69 4.73
C TRP A 44 13.83 -3.62 3.86
N ALA A 45 13.34 -4.76 3.37
CA ALA A 45 12.07 -4.82 2.65
C ALA A 45 10.90 -4.39 3.52
N GLU A 46 10.86 -4.83 4.77
CA GLU A 46 9.85 -4.41 5.75
C GLU A 46 9.88 -2.90 5.99
N GLN A 47 11.08 -2.32 6.20
CA GLN A 47 11.23 -0.88 6.40
C GLN A 47 10.78 -0.08 5.17
N ALA A 48 11.12 -0.53 3.97
CA ALA A 48 10.72 0.10 2.73
C ALA A 48 9.18 0.07 2.53
N VAL A 49 8.55 -1.08 2.75
CA VAL A 49 7.09 -1.21 2.67
C VAL A 49 6.40 -0.37 3.74
N PHE A 50 6.95 -0.30 4.94
CA PHE A 50 6.44 0.54 6.02
C PHE A 50 6.48 2.03 5.65
N ALA A 51 7.60 2.52 5.11
CA ALA A 51 7.74 3.91 4.67
C ALA A 51 6.74 4.27 3.55
N ILE A 52 6.59 3.40 2.55
CA ILE A 52 5.60 3.57 1.48
C ILE A 52 4.18 3.49 2.04
N GLY A 53 3.93 2.61 3.00
CA GLY A 53 2.65 2.50 3.68
C GLY A 53 2.23 3.81 4.36
N ILE A 54 3.16 4.50 5.02
CA ILE A 54 2.92 5.83 5.61
C ILE A 54 2.55 6.85 4.50
N ALA A 55 3.29 6.86 3.41
CA ALA A 55 3.01 7.76 2.28
C ALA A 55 1.62 7.49 1.67
N LEU A 56 1.25 6.23 1.51
CA LEU A 56 -0.08 5.81 1.06
C LEU A 56 -1.17 6.25 2.04
N CYS A 57 -0.93 6.12 3.33
CA CYS A 57 -1.87 6.53 4.37
C CYS A 57 -2.10 8.05 4.32
N CYS A 58 -1.04 8.85 4.23
CA CYS A 58 -1.14 10.31 4.08
C CYS A 58 -1.93 10.69 2.82
N ALA A 59 -1.59 10.10 1.67
CA ALA A 59 -2.29 10.35 0.42
C ALA A 59 -3.78 9.98 0.50
N SER A 60 -4.10 8.84 1.13
CA SER A 60 -5.49 8.38 1.31
C SER A 60 -6.29 9.32 2.21
N VAL A 61 -5.71 9.77 3.33
CA VAL A 61 -6.34 10.76 4.22
C VAL A 61 -6.61 12.07 3.47
N MET A 62 -5.67 12.53 2.66
CA MET A 62 -5.87 13.72 1.83
C MET A 62 -7.02 13.55 0.84
N THR A 63 -7.25 12.35 0.29
CA THR A 63 -8.42 12.11 -0.58
C THR A 63 -9.75 12.24 0.17
N VAL A 64 -9.77 11.99 1.47
CA VAL A 64 -10.99 12.14 2.30
C VAL A 64 -11.24 13.63 2.63
N ILE A 65 -10.18 14.35 3.01
CA ILE A 65 -10.27 15.77 3.43
C ILE A 65 -10.62 16.68 2.24
N ILE A 66 -9.97 16.47 1.10
CA ILE A 66 -10.16 17.31 -0.07
C ILE A 66 -11.49 16.98 -0.76
N ARG A 67 -12.38 17.95 -0.81
CA ARG A 67 -13.71 17.82 -1.43
C ARG A 67 -13.74 18.03 -2.94
N ASN A 68 -12.66 18.53 -3.51
CA ASN A 68 -12.57 18.82 -4.94
C ASN A 68 -12.35 17.51 -5.74
N GLY A 69 -13.32 17.12 -6.57
CA GLY A 69 -13.28 15.86 -7.32
C GLY A 69 -12.07 15.69 -8.24
N LYS A 70 -11.59 16.78 -8.85
CA LYS A 70 -10.40 16.74 -9.73
C LYS A 70 -9.13 16.42 -8.96
N VAL A 71 -8.94 17.07 -7.79
CA VAL A 71 -7.78 16.84 -6.94
C VAL A 71 -7.81 15.43 -6.36
N ARG A 72 -8.99 14.96 -5.95
CA ARG A 72 -9.16 13.57 -5.48
C ARG A 72 -8.81 12.54 -6.54
N ALA A 73 -9.26 12.75 -7.79
CA ALA A 73 -8.90 11.87 -8.90
C ALA A 73 -7.39 11.86 -9.15
N GLY A 74 -6.73 13.03 -9.11
CA GLY A 74 -5.28 13.12 -9.23
C GLY A 74 -4.53 12.40 -8.11
N LEU A 75 -4.96 12.54 -6.86
CA LEU A 75 -4.40 11.82 -5.71
C LEU A 75 -4.60 10.31 -5.85
N ALA A 76 -5.78 9.87 -6.25
CA ALA A 76 -6.07 8.45 -6.48
C ALA A 76 -5.18 7.87 -7.59
N LEU A 77 -4.93 8.61 -8.66
CA LEU A 77 -3.98 8.21 -9.72
C LEU A 77 -2.54 8.12 -9.19
N GLY A 78 -2.13 8.99 -8.27
CA GLY A 78 -0.82 8.93 -7.62
C GLY A 78 -0.66 7.74 -6.65
N ILE A 79 -1.74 7.29 -6.04
CA ILE A 79 -1.75 6.12 -5.14
C ILE A 79 -1.44 4.83 -5.93
N ILE A 80 -1.89 4.70 -7.16
CA ILE A 80 -1.71 3.49 -7.99
C ILE A 80 -0.23 3.13 -8.17
N PRO A 81 0.64 4.00 -8.70
CA PRO A 81 2.05 3.66 -8.88
C PRO A 81 2.78 3.48 -7.55
N THR A 82 2.39 4.20 -6.51
CA THR A 82 2.98 4.04 -5.17
C THR A 82 2.66 2.68 -4.56
N ALA A 83 1.42 2.21 -4.70
CA ALA A 83 1.02 0.87 -4.27
C ALA A 83 1.68 -0.22 -5.13
N ALA A 84 1.83 0.01 -6.43
CA ALA A 84 2.57 -0.90 -7.32
C ALA A 84 4.04 -1.01 -6.91
N ALA A 85 4.69 0.10 -6.55
CA ALA A 85 6.05 0.09 -6.01
C ALA A 85 6.15 -0.73 -4.72
N ALA A 86 5.21 -0.56 -3.79
CA ALA A 86 5.15 -1.35 -2.56
C ALA A 86 5.00 -2.86 -2.84
N MET A 87 4.23 -3.22 -3.86
CA MET A 87 4.03 -4.61 -4.29
C MET A 87 5.30 -5.22 -4.91
N LEU A 88 6.10 -4.41 -5.62
CA LEU A 88 7.32 -4.86 -6.26
C LEU A 88 8.49 -5.05 -5.27
N ILE A 89 8.48 -4.37 -4.13
CA ILE A 89 9.57 -4.44 -3.16
C ILE A 89 9.85 -5.88 -2.72
N PRO A 90 8.90 -6.64 -2.18
CA PRO A 90 9.18 -8.01 -1.72
C PRO A 90 9.30 -9.04 -2.85
N ASN A 91 9.04 -8.66 -4.10
CA ASN A 91 9.07 -9.59 -5.23
C ASN A 91 10.29 -9.45 -6.11
N VAL A 92 10.71 -8.21 -6.42
CA VAL A 92 11.69 -7.91 -7.46
C VAL A 92 12.80 -7.00 -6.95
N LEU A 93 12.48 -5.98 -6.16
CA LEU A 93 13.44 -4.95 -5.76
C LEU A 93 14.39 -5.43 -4.67
N ILE A 94 13.88 -6.20 -3.71
CA ILE A 94 14.66 -6.76 -2.63
C ILE A 94 14.46 -8.28 -2.62
N ASN A 95 15.53 -9.02 -2.91
CA ASN A 95 15.48 -10.47 -2.83
C ASN A 95 15.24 -10.90 -1.38
N LEU A 96 14.10 -11.52 -1.14
CA LEU A 96 13.79 -12.13 0.13
C LEU A 96 14.70 -13.33 0.39
N CYS A 97 14.83 -13.73 1.67
CA CYS A 97 15.65 -14.88 2.08
C CYS A 97 15.39 -16.12 1.22
N MET A 98 16.44 -16.88 0.89
CA MET A 98 16.37 -18.04 -0.01
C MET A 98 15.48 -19.20 0.50
N LYS A 99 15.18 -19.25 1.80
CA LYS A 99 14.34 -20.30 2.38
C LYS A 99 12.86 -19.95 2.25
N THR A 100 12.11 -20.75 1.50
CA THR A 100 10.66 -20.63 1.29
C THR A 100 9.84 -20.83 2.56
N ASP A 101 10.38 -21.49 3.58
CA ASP A 101 9.72 -21.74 4.87
C ASP A 101 9.71 -20.54 5.81
N MET A 102 10.40 -19.45 5.47
CA MET A 102 10.43 -18.24 6.30
C MET A 102 9.14 -17.42 6.17
N ARG A 103 8.75 -16.77 7.26
CA ARG A 103 7.55 -15.92 7.34
C ARG A 103 7.49 -14.83 6.25
N CYS A 104 8.65 -14.36 5.76
CA CYS A 104 8.74 -13.39 4.66
C CYS A 104 8.10 -13.92 3.37
N HIS A 105 8.31 -15.19 3.03
CA HIS A 105 7.73 -15.79 1.83
C HIS A 105 6.29 -16.25 2.03
N SER A 106 5.98 -16.84 3.19
CA SER A 106 4.68 -17.46 3.43
C SER A 106 3.59 -16.48 3.87
N VAL A 107 3.95 -15.39 4.53
CA VAL A 107 3.01 -14.45 5.14
C VAL A 107 3.15 -13.04 4.58
N MET A 108 4.34 -12.44 4.65
CA MET A 108 4.55 -11.05 4.25
C MET A 108 4.30 -10.83 2.76
N ARG A 109 4.87 -11.66 1.92
CA ARG A 109 4.77 -11.52 0.46
C ARG A 109 3.33 -11.57 -0.04
N PRO A 110 2.52 -12.62 0.24
CA PRO A 110 1.14 -12.68 -0.22
C PRO A 110 0.26 -11.61 0.41
N ALA A 111 0.48 -11.28 1.69
CA ALA A 111 -0.28 -10.23 2.37
C ALA A 111 -0.07 -8.86 1.74
N VAL A 112 1.17 -8.45 1.50
CA VAL A 112 1.50 -7.18 0.82
C VAL A 112 0.92 -7.15 -0.59
N MET A 113 1.04 -8.24 -1.35
CA MET A 113 0.48 -8.33 -2.71
C MET A 113 -1.05 -8.15 -2.71
N LEU A 114 -1.76 -8.84 -1.84
CA LEU A 114 -3.22 -8.76 -1.76
C LEU A 114 -3.71 -7.37 -1.33
N ILE A 115 -3.09 -6.79 -0.32
CA ILE A 115 -3.47 -5.46 0.19
C ILE A 115 -3.16 -4.39 -0.87
N CYS A 116 -2.00 -4.43 -1.50
CA CYS A 116 -1.64 -3.48 -2.56
C CYS A 116 -2.55 -3.63 -3.79
N ALA A 117 -2.90 -4.85 -4.19
CA ALA A 117 -3.86 -5.08 -5.27
C ALA A 117 -5.23 -4.47 -4.94
N ALA A 118 -5.72 -4.66 -3.72
CA ALA A 118 -6.97 -4.04 -3.26
C ALA A 118 -6.90 -2.51 -3.28
N ILE A 119 -5.79 -1.93 -2.84
CA ILE A 119 -5.55 -0.48 -2.88
C ILE A 119 -5.59 0.03 -4.33
N ILE A 120 -4.93 -0.64 -5.26
CA ILE A 120 -4.88 -0.27 -6.68
C ILE A 120 -6.29 -0.30 -7.28
N VAL A 121 -7.06 -1.34 -7.02
CA VAL A 121 -8.45 -1.46 -7.52
C VAL A 121 -9.33 -0.34 -6.95
N CYS A 122 -9.30 -0.11 -5.65
CA CYS A 122 -10.08 0.95 -5.00
C CYS A 122 -9.67 2.35 -5.49
N ALA A 123 -8.37 2.60 -5.68
CA ALA A 123 -7.86 3.85 -6.22
C ALA A 123 -8.30 4.05 -7.67
N GLY A 124 -8.26 3.01 -8.50
CA GLY A 124 -8.74 3.04 -9.87
C GLY A 124 -10.23 3.40 -9.97
N ILE A 125 -11.08 2.76 -9.16
CA ILE A 125 -12.52 3.08 -9.09
C ILE A 125 -12.73 4.51 -8.61
N SER A 126 -12.00 4.95 -7.60
CA SER A 126 -12.08 6.32 -7.07
C SER A 126 -11.67 7.37 -8.12
N ALA A 127 -10.60 7.11 -8.86
CA ALA A 127 -10.15 7.97 -9.96
C ALA A 127 -11.20 8.05 -11.07
N PHE A 128 -11.73 6.91 -11.51
CA PHE A 128 -12.73 6.82 -12.57
C PHE A 128 -14.03 7.55 -12.19
N THR A 129 -14.53 7.34 -10.98
CA THR A 129 -15.72 8.04 -10.48
C THR A 129 -15.50 9.55 -10.34
N GLY A 130 -14.29 9.96 -9.93
CA GLY A 130 -13.90 11.36 -9.83
C GLY A 130 -13.84 12.06 -11.19
N LEU A 131 -13.36 11.39 -12.22
CA LEU A 131 -13.31 11.90 -13.59
C LEU A 131 -14.70 11.97 -14.22
N ARG A 132 -15.54 10.95 -14.04
CA ARG A 132 -16.92 10.96 -14.54
C ARG A 132 -17.83 12.00 -13.86
N ALA A 133 -17.59 12.30 -12.59
CA ALA A 133 -18.34 13.34 -11.89
C ALA A 133 -18.17 14.74 -12.53
N LYS A 134 -17.08 14.93 -13.29
CA LYS A 134 -16.81 16.17 -14.04
C LYS A 134 -17.68 16.30 -15.31
N GLU A 135 -18.04 15.18 -15.94
CA GLU A 135 -18.77 15.19 -17.21
C GLU A 135 -20.24 15.57 -17.04
N LYS A 136 -20.78 15.42 -15.82
CA LYS A 136 -22.17 15.75 -15.47
C LYS A 136 -22.36 17.13 -14.81
N ALA A 137 -21.28 17.82 -14.57
CA ALA A 137 -21.27 19.18 -14.06
C ALA A 137 -20.95 20.19 -15.14
#